data_80cd9f709406c1d28a7fc4024deaf6d0
#
_entry.id   80cd9f709406c1d28a7fc4024deaf6d0
#
_cell.length_a   1.000
_cell.length_b   1.000
_cell.length_c   1.000
_cell.angle_alpha   90.00
_cell.angle_beta   90.00
_cell.angle_gamma   90.00
#
_symmetry.space_group_name_H-M   'P 1'
#
loop_
_entity.id
_entity.type
_entity.pdbx_description
1 polymer ?
#
loop_
_entity_poly.entity_id
_entity_poly.type
_entity_poly.pdbx_seq_one_letter_code
_entity_poly.pdbx_strand_id
1 'polypeptide(L)'
;MCEPRSVHWVAAKHILWYLQGTMDYVLDYRQGDGVRLAGYTDSDWAGCAFDRKSTSGCCFGLGSAVASWFSRKQQSVALSSTNAKYMAASLASCEAIWLCKMLFGLFGQPLRPSVIYCDNQSCIKLTENPVFHDRSKHIGMKYHFIRDYVQKGAVKHEYIPTDEQVADILTKALPRGKHVYFRDKMGVVRNTFLSKREC
;
A
#
# COMPACT_ATOMS: atom_id res chain seq x y z
N MET A 1 -3.54 -10.61 -23.55
CA MET A 1 -2.11 -10.83 -23.92
C MET A 1 -2.05 -10.89 -25.43
N CYS A 2 -1.42 -9.90 -26.07
CA CYS A 2 -1.38 -9.84 -27.55
C CYS A 2 -0.32 -10.78 -28.15
N GLU A 3 0.73 -11.15 -27.40
CA GLU A 3 1.79 -12.04 -27.83
C GLU A 3 2.20 -12.97 -26.68
N PRO A 4 1.56 -14.13 -26.52
CA PRO A 4 1.90 -15.08 -25.46
C PRO A 4 3.27 -15.73 -25.75
N ARG A 5 4.18 -15.69 -24.76
CA ARG A 5 5.50 -16.31 -24.80
C ARG A 5 5.62 -17.38 -23.72
N SER A 6 6.56 -18.31 -23.86
CA SER A 6 6.81 -19.36 -22.86
C SER A 6 7.10 -18.79 -21.46
N VAL A 7 7.78 -17.65 -21.37
CA VAL A 7 8.04 -16.96 -20.09
C VAL A 7 6.76 -16.52 -19.39
N HIS A 8 5.73 -16.11 -20.15
CA HIS A 8 4.43 -15.75 -19.57
C HIS A 8 3.70 -16.97 -19.01
N TRP A 9 3.84 -18.12 -19.68
CA TRP A 9 3.29 -19.39 -19.20
C TRP A 9 3.95 -19.87 -17.91
N VAL A 10 5.29 -19.75 -17.83
CA VAL A 10 6.04 -20.07 -16.61
C VAL A 10 5.61 -19.15 -15.46
N ALA A 11 5.47 -17.84 -15.70
CA ALA A 11 5.01 -16.89 -14.70
C ALA A 11 3.59 -17.21 -14.20
N ALA A 12 2.67 -17.58 -15.10
CA ALA A 12 1.32 -17.99 -14.73
C ALA A 12 1.31 -19.26 -13.86
N LYS A 13 2.15 -20.25 -14.18
CA LYS A 13 2.31 -21.44 -13.33
C LYS A 13 2.84 -21.10 -11.93
N HIS A 14 3.80 -20.18 -11.82
CA HIS A 14 4.32 -19.76 -10.52
C HIS A 14 3.22 -19.12 -9.65
N ILE A 15 2.32 -18.34 -10.25
CA ILE A 15 1.17 -17.78 -9.54
C ILE A 15 0.26 -18.90 -9.03
N LEU A 16 -0.06 -19.89 -9.87
CA LEU A 16 -0.91 -21.01 -9.47
C LEU A 16 -0.27 -21.86 -8.35
N TRP A 17 1.03 -22.12 -8.42
CA TRP A 17 1.75 -22.81 -7.34
C TRP A 17 1.77 -22.02 -6.04
N TYR A 18 1.93 -20.69 -6.13
CA TYR A 18 1.84 -19.84 -4.95
C TYR A 18 0.44 -19.92 -4.32
N LEU A 19 -0.62 -19.84 -5.11
CA LEU A 19 -2.00 -19.96 -4.63
C LEU A 19 -2.24 -21.33 -3.99
N GLN A 20 -1.80 -22.41 -4.63
CA GLN A 20 -1.90 -23.76 -4.09
C GLN A 20 -1.15 -23.90 -2.76
N GLY A 21 0.05 -23.35 -2.66
CA GLY A 21 0.87 -23.39 -1.44
C GLY A 21 0.41 -22.44 -0.32
N THR A 22 -0.62 -21.62 -0.55
CA THR A 22 -1.13 -20.63 0.41
C THR A 22 -2.62 -20.73 0.68
N MET A 23 -3.27 -21.84 0.31
CA MET A 23 -4.72 -22.03 0.51
C MET A 23 -5.14 -22.08 1.98
N ASP A 24 -4.23 -22.36 2.87
CA ASP A 24 -4.44 -22.41 4.32
C ASP A 24 -4.21 -21.06 5.03
N TYR A 25 -3.88 -19.99 4.28
CA TYR A 25 -3.75 -18.66 4.86
C TYR A 25 -5.08 -17.89 4.82
N VAL A 26 -5.35 -17.15 5.90
CA VAL A 26 -6.55 -16.34 6.09
C VAL A 26 -6.20 -14.97 6.64
N LEU A 27 -7.09 -14.00 6.47
CA LEU A 27 -7.07 -12.74 7.21
C LEU A 27 -7.78 -12.96 8.55
N ASP A 28 -7.05 -12.73 9.66
CA ASP A 28 -7.55 -12.96 11.02
C ASP A 28 -7.98 -11.65 11.68
N TYR A 29 -9.28 -11.37 11.63
CA TYR A 29 -9.88 -10.22 12.31
C TYR A 29 -10.28 -10.60 13.73
N ARG A 30 -9.62 -9.99 14.71
CA ARG A 30 -9.89 -10.20 16.12
C ARG A 30 -10.70 -9.03 16.68
N GLN A 31 -11.63 -9.35 17.56
CA GLN A 31 -12.31 -8.32 18.34
C GLN A 31 -11.29 -7.62 19.24
N GLY A 32 -11.16 -6.30 19.11
CA GLY A 32 -10.17 -5.51 19.84
C GLY A 32 -10.69 -4.13 20.19
N ASP A 33 -9.81 -3.27 20.70
CA ASP A 33 -10.09 -1.96 21.28
C ASP A 33 -10.47 -0.88 20.24
N GLY A 34 -11.54 -1.11 19.51
CA GLY A 34 -12.14 -0.15 18.59
C GLY A 34 -11.63 -0.22 17.15
N VAL A 35 -12.40 0.39 16.24
CA VAL A 35 -12.10 0.48 14.81
C VAL A 35 -11.09 1.58 14.57
N ARG A 36 -9.83 1.20 14.28
CA ARG A 36 -8.75 2.13 13.95
C ARG A 36 -8.26 1.85 12.54
N LEU A 37 -8.36 2.82 11.66
CA LEU A 37 -7.84 2.75 10.31
C LEU A 37 -6.41 3.30 10.28
N ALA A 38 -5.44 2.47 9.91
CA ALA A 38 -4.05 2.87 9.71
C ALA A 38 -3.57 2.36 8.35
N GLY A 39 -2.87 3.22 7.61
CA GLY A 39 -2.38 2.92 6.27
C GLY A 39 -0.86 2.88 6.20
N TYR A 40 -0.35 2.14 5.22
CA TYR A 40 1.06 2.12 4.82
C TYR A 40 1.15 2.38 3.33
N THR A 41 2.12 3.16 2.89
CA THR A 41 2.33 3.45 1.47
C THR A 41 3.80 3.42 1.11
N ASP A 42 4.11 2.75 0.01
CA ASP A 42 5.45 2.67 -0.57
C ASP A 42 5.38 2.77 -2.10
N SER A 43 6.52 3.03 -2.71
CA SER A 43 6.74 2.86 -4.13
C SER A 43 8.17 2.45 -4.39
N ASP A 44 8.37 1.45 -5.23
CA ASP A 44 9.67 1.23 -5.85
C ASP A 44 10.02 2.42 -6.76
N TRP A 45 11.29 2.62 -7.01
CA TRP A 45 11.70 3.65 -7.97
C TRP A 45 12.20 2.99 -9.26
N ALA A 46 11.46 3.24 -10.36
CA ALA A 46 11.81 2.77 -11.70
C ALA A 46 12.04 1.24 -11.77
N GLY A 47 11.26 0.47 -10.98
CA GLY A 47 11.44 -0.99 -10.86
C GLY A 47 11.14 -1.77 -12.14
N CYS A 48 10.31 -1.23 -13.03
CA CYS A 48 10.09 -1.84 -14.33
C CYS A 48 11.27 -1.59 -15.28
N ALA A 49 12.01 -2.64 -15.62
CA ALA A 49 13.16 -2.54 -16.52
C ALA A 49 12.79 -2.07 -17.95
N PHE A 50 11.54 -2.33 -18.38
CA PHE A 50 11.09 -2.03 -19.75
C PHE A 50 10.74 -0.55 -19.94
N ASP A 51 9.93 0.04 -19.06
CA ASP A 51 9.43 1.41 -19.24
C ASP A 51 9.80 2.33 -18.07
N ARG A 52 10.63 1.85 -17.15
CA ARG A 52 11.15 2.60 -15.99
C ARG A 52 10.07 3.20 -15.10
N LYS A 53 8.85 2.67 -15.17
CA LYS A 53 7.76 3.07 -14.29
C LYS A 53 7.87 2.36 -12.95
N SER A 54 7.46 3.07 -11.92
CA SER A 54 7.40 2.60 -10.53
C SER A 54 6.10 1.85 -10.25
N THR A 55 6.12 1.00 -9.23
CA THR A 55 4.94 0.36 -8.67
C THR A 55 4.58 1.05 -7.36
N SER A 56 3.35 1.55 -7.24
CA SER A 56 2.81 2.06 -5.99
C SER A 56 2.09 0.95 -5.24
N GLY A 57 2.40 0.81 -3.96
CA GLY A 57 1.73 -0.10 -3.04
C GLY A 57 1.12 0.65 -1.86
N CYS A 58 -0.05 0.25 -1.46
CA CYS A 58 -0.57 0.63 -0.15
C CYS A 58 -1.42 -0.49 0.46
N CYS A 59 -1.50 -0.48 1.79
CA CYS A 59 -2.43 -1.30 2.53
C CYS A 59 -3.00 -0.53 3.72
N PHE A 60 -4.25 -0.83 4.06
CA PHE A 60 -4.97 -0.25 5.19
C PHE A 60 -5.43 -1.35 6.12
N GLY A 61 -4.95 -1.30 7.37
CA GLY A 61 -5.39 -2.16 8.46
C GLY A 61 -6.63 -1.62 9.14
N LEU A 62 -7.56 -2.52 9.47
CA LEU A 62 -8.71 -2.26 10.30
C LEU A 62 -8.62 -3.17 11.54
N GLY A 63 -8.13 -2.64 12.65
CA GLY A 63 -7.81 -3.47 13.81
C GLY A 63 -6.62 -4.39 13.54
N SER A 64 -6.82 -5.71 13.60
CA SER A 64 -5.75 -6.72 13.54
C SER A 64 -5.35 -7.19 12.15
N ALA A 65 -6.11 -6.83 11.10
CA ALA A 65 -5.82 -7.27 9.74
C ALA A 65 -6.06 -6.19 8.69
N VAL A 66 -5.47 -6.38 7.50
CA VAL A 66 -5.71 -5.46 6.37
C VAL A 66 -7.12 -5.61 5.83
N ALA A 67 -7.76 -4.48 5.54
CA ALA A 67 -9.09 -4.40 4.95
C ALA A 67 -9.07 -3.92 3.49
N SER A 68 -8.03 -3.18 3.09
CA SER A 68 -7.84 -2.76 1.71
C SER A 68 -6.36 -2.77 1.36
N TRP A 69 -6.03 -3.13 0.12
CA TRP A 69 -4.66 -3.07 -0.40
C TRP A 69 -4.65 -2.98 -1.92
N PHE A 70 -3.59 -2.39 -2.47
CA PHE A 70 -3.29 -2.49 -3.88
C PHE A 70 -1.78 -2.49 -4.17
N SER A 71 -1.44 -3.06 -5.32
CA SER A 71 -0.15 -2.93 -5.99
C SER A 71 -0.44 -2.50 -7.43
N ARG A 72 -0.02 -1.28 -7.82
CA ARG A 72 -0.33 -0.71 -9.13
C ARG A 72 0.87 -0.03 -9.76
N LYS A 73 1.11 -0.36 -11.03
CA LYS A 73 2.11 0.35 -11.83
C LYS A 73 1.68 1.80 -12.05
N GLN A 74 2.60 2.74 -11.84
CA GLN A 74 2.36 4.16 -12.07
C GLN A 74 2.17 4.46 -13.57
N GLN A 75 1.32 5.42 -13.88
CA GLN A 75 1.04 5.79 -15.27
C GLN A 75 2.17 6.61 -15.91
N SER A 76 2.92 7.36 -15.11
CA SER A 76 4.05 8.19 -15.53
C SER A 76 5.34 7.72 -14.87
N VAL A 77 6.48 8.03 -15.50
CA VAL A 77 7.81 7.79 -14.94
C VAL A 77 8.08 8.82 -13.85
N ALA A 78 8.51 8.35 -12.67
CA ALA A 78 8.91 9.22 -11.58
C ALA A 78 10.35 9.68 -11.75
N LEU A 79 10.63 10.97 -11.58
CA LEU A 79 11.97 11.55 -11.74
C LEU A 79 12.90 11.29 -10.53
N SER A 80 12.34 10.88 -9.40
CA SER A 80 13.07 10.54 -8.18
C SER A 80 12.28 9.57 -7.32
N SER A 81 12.94 8.93 -6.35
CA SER A 81 12.27 8.11 -5.34
C SER A 81 11.24 8.90 -4.53
N THR A 82 11.53 10.15 -4.18
CA THR A 82 10.57 11.05 -3.52
C THR A 82 9.34 11.31 -4.37
N ASN A 83 9.52 11.51 -5.68
CA ASN A 83 8.41 11.69 -6.61
C ASN A 83 7.54 10.43 -6.70
N ALA A 84 8.16 9.25 -6.85
CA ALA A 84 7.45 7.98 -6.88
C ALA A 84 6.62 7.77 -5.61
N LYS A 85 7.23 8.02 -4.43
CA LYS A 85 6.54 7.89 -3.13
C LYS A 85 5.44 8.93 -2.93
N TYR A 86 5.62 10.16 -3.43
CA TYR A 86 4.57 11.17 -3.40
C TYR A 86 3.34 10.79 -4.25
N MET A 87 3.57 10.18 -5.41
CA MET A 87 2.48 9.65 -6.24
C MET A 87 1.75 8.50 -5.54
N ALA A 88 2.48 7.60 -4.87
CA ALA A 88 1.91 6.52 -4.08
C ALA A 88 1.12 7.06 -2.87
N ALA A 89 1.66 8.02 -2.13
CA ALA A 89 1.00 8.67 -1.00
C ALA A 89 -0.30 9.37 -1.42
N SER A 90 -0.33 9.96 -2.62
CA SER A 90 -1.55 10.56 -3.15
C SER A 90 -2.65 9.53 -3.41
N LEU A 91 -2.30 8.38 -3.99
CA LEU A 91 -3.25 7.29 -4.20
C LEU A 91 -3.73 6.68 -2.88
N ALA A 92 -2.82 6.50 -1.93
CA ALA A 92 -3.15 6.01 -0.59
C ALA A 92 -4.08 6.97 0.15
N SER A 93 -3.90 8.30 -0.01
CA SER A 93 -4.80 9.29 0.59
C SER A 93 -6.20 9.25 0.00
N CYS A 94 -6.34 9.03 -1.34
CA CYS A 94 -7.64 8.79 -1.95
C CYS A 94 -8.34 7.58 -1.34
N GLU A 95 -7.61 6.49 -1.19
CA GLU A 95 -8.13 5.24 -0.61
C GLU A 95 -8.55 5.45 0.85
N ALA A 96 -7.72 6.14 1.66
CA ALA A 96 -8.05 6.46 3.05
C ALA A 96 -9.36 7.25 3.18
N ILE A 97 -9.53 8.28 2.34
CA ILE A 97 -10.73 9.13 2.34
C ILE A 97 -11.96 8.31 1.95
N TRP A 98 -11.83 7.44 0.94
CA TRP A 98 -12.90 6.56 0.52
C TRP A 98 -13.28 5.58 1.63
N LEU A 99 -12.31 4.93 2.25
CA LEU A 99 -12.52 4.01 3.38
C LEU A 99 -13.20 4.72 4.57
N CYS A 100 -12.76 5.93 4.92
CA CYS A 100 -13.40 6.72 5.98
C CYS A 100 -14.87 7.02 5.69
N LYS A 101 -15.19 7.41 4.45
CA LYS A 101 -16.59 7.67 4.04
C LYS A 101 -17.43 6.39 4.07
N MET A 102 -16.89 5.28 3.59
CA MET A 102 -17.56 3.98 3.61
C MET A 102 -17.84 3.52 5.05
N LEU A 103 -16.83 3.59 5.93
CA LEU A 103 -16.96 3.17 7.32
C LEU A 103 -17.91 4.11 8.10
N PHE A 104 -17.89 5.41 7.79
CA PHE A 104 -18.89 6.34 8.36
C PHE A 104 -20.32 5.95 7.93
N GLY A 105 -20.53 5.59 6.67
CA GLY A 105 -21.83 5.14 6.19
C GLY A 105 -22.31 3.83 6.86
N LEU A 106 -21.39 2.95 7.22
CA LEU A 106 -21.70 1.68 7.88
C LEU A 106 -21.95 1.81 9.39
N PHE A 107 -21.15 2.62 10.08
CA PHE A 107 -21.12 2.68 11.54
C PHE A 107 -21.69 3.97 12.12
N GLY A 108 -21.96 4.98 11.31
CA GLY A 108 -22.52 6.27 11.75
C GLY A 108 -21.57 7.13 12.60
N GLN A 109 -20.32 6.70 12.80
CA GLN A 109 -19.35 7.41 13.62
C GLN A 109 -18.20 7.96 12.76
N PRO A 110 -17.81 9.25 12.92
CA PRO A 110 -16.67 9.79 12.22
C PRO A 110 -15.40 9.13 12.74
N LEU A 111 -14.64 8.55 11.82
CA LEU A 111 -13.30 8.05 12.15
C LEU A 111 -12.36 9.24 12.36
N ARG A 112 -11.40 9.08 13.26
CA ARG A 112 -10.28 10.01 13.40
C ARG A 112 -9.51 10.08 12.09
N PRO A 113 -8.74 11.18 11.83
CA PRO A 113 -7.88 11.25 10.66
C PRO A 113 -7.10 9.97 10.48
N SER A 114 -7.13 9.40 9.26
CA SER A 114 -6.34 8.22 8.96
C SER A 114 -4.87 8.58 8.94
N VAL A 115 -4.07 7.84 9.71
CA VAL A 115 -2.61 7.93 9.66
C VAL A 115 -2.13 7.03 8.52
N ILE A 116 -1.28 7.58 7.64
CA ILE A 116 -0.61 6.86 6.57
C ILE A 116 0.89 6.91 6.80
N TYR A 117 1.49 5.76 7.03
CA TYR A 117 2.93 5.62 7.26
C TYR A 117 3.70 5.60 5.95
N CYS A 118 4.74 6.43 5.87
CA CYS A 118 5.65 6.54 4.73
C CYS A 118 7.11 6.58 5.23
N ASP A 119 8.01 5.89 4.55
CA ASP A 119 9.43 5.83 4.92
C ASP A 119 10.29 6.92 4.26
N ASN A 120 9.66 7.97 3.69
CA ASN A 120 10.36 9.07 3.03
C ASN A 120 9.94 10.43 3.61
N GLN A 121 10.81 11.00 4.44
CA GLN A 121 10.56 12.30 5.07
C GLN A 121 10.39 13.44 4.05
N SER A 122 11.10 13.41 2.93
CA SER A 122 10.96 14.42 1.88
C SER A 122 9.59 14.36 1.22
N CYS A 123 9.06 13.14 1.03
CA CYS A 123 7.69 12.93 0.56
C CYS A 123 6.67 13.54 1.54
N ILE A 124 6.82 13.26 2.84
CA ILE A 124 5.93 13.78 3.89
C ILE A 124 5.94 15.31 3.88
N LYS A 125 7.12 15.92 3.89
CA LYS A 125 7.26 17.39 3.81
C LYS A 125 6.59 17.99 2.56
N LEU A 126 6.59 17.28 1.43
CA LEU A 126 5.89 17.72 0.22
C LEU A 126 4.36 17.68 0.39
N THR A 127 3.82 16.77 1.20
CA THR A 127 2.37 16.72 1.48
C THR A 127 1.92 17.81 2.43
N GLU A 128 2.79 18.24 3.33
CA GLU A 128 2.50 19.27 4.35
C GLU A 128 2.72 20.70 3.84
N ASN A 129 3.66 20.89 2.89
CA ASN A 129 4.08 22.22 2.47
C ASN A 129 3.14 22.81 1.39
N PRO A 130 2.46 23.94 1.64
CA PRO A 130 1.59 24.60 0.67
C PRO A 130 2.36 25.28 -0.47
N VAL A 131 3.66 25.55 -0.33
CA VAL A 131 4.46 26.28 -1.31
C VAL A 131 4.81 25.38 -2.49
N PHE A 132 4.52 25.84 -3.71
CA PHE A 132 4.97 25.22 -4.94
C PHE A 132 6.51 25.35 -5.04
N HIS A 133 7.22 24.31 -4.71
CA HIS A 133 8.64 24.22 -5.03
C HIS A 133 8.81 24.02 -6.53
N ASP A 134 9.66 24.80 -7.19
CA ASP A 134 10.01 24.63 -8.62
C ASP A 134 10.41 23.19 -8.96
N ARG A 135 10.99 22.47 -8.00
CA ARG A 135 11.38 21.08 -8.11
C ARG A 135 10.21 20.07 -8.19
N SER A 136 8.98 20.48 -7.92
CA SER A 136 7.79 19.62 -7.93
C SER A 136 6.76 19.98 -9.03
N LYS A 137 7.04 20.99 -9.85
CA LYS A 137 6.14 21.43 -10.93
C LYS A 137 5.82 20.33 -11.95
N HIS A 138 6.74 19.38 -12.15
CA HIS A 138 6.54 18.25 -13.05
C HIS A 138 5.60 17.17 -12.48
N ILE A 139 5.30 17.21 -11.17
CA ILE A 139 4.32 16.32 -10.57
C ILE A 139 2.95 16.82 -10.99
N GLY A 140 2.22 16.03 -11.77
CA GLY A 140 0.93 16.44 -12.32
C GLY A 140 -0.03 16.96 -11.24
N MET A 141 -0.78 18.00 -11.55
CA MET A 141 -1.73 18.68 -10.64
C MET A 141 -2.69 17.72 -9.94
N LYS A 142 -2.99 16.57 -10.57
CA LYS A 142 -3.84 15.51 -9.99
C LYS A 142 -3.33 14.93 -8.67
N TYR A 143 -2.03 15.09 -8.37
CA TYR A 143 -1.45 14.61 -7.12
C TYR A 143 -1.39 15.68 -6.03
N HIS A 144 -1.63 16.93 -6.37
CA HIS A 144 -1.55 18.03 -5.39
C HIS A 144 -2.77 18.15 -4.48
N PHE A 145 -3.89 17.50 -4.83
CA PHE A 145 -5.08 17.48 -3.98
C PHE A 145 -4.80 16.92 -2.57
N ILE A 146 -3.79 16.04 -2.43
CA ILE A 146 -3.39 15.46 -1.14
C ILE A 146 -3.09 16.55 -0.08
N ARG A 147 -2.50 17.68 -0.50
CA ARG A 147 -2.16 18.79 0.38
C ARG A 147 -3.41 19.39 1.05
N ASP A 148 -4.47 19.56 0.29
CA ASP A 148 -5.75 20.03 0.79
C ASP A 148 -6.30 19.12 1.90
N TYR A 149 -6.22 17.82 1.70
CA TYR A 149 -6.72 16.86 2.68
C TYR A 149 -5.84 16.77 3.92
N VAL A 150 -4.53 16.92 3.78
CA VAL A 150 -3.60 17.02 4.92
C VAL A 150 -3.87 18.30 5.70
N GLN A 151 -4.02 19.46 5.05
CA GLN A 151 -4.32 20.74 5.69
C GLN A 151 -5.68 20.75 6.40
N LYS A 152 -6.69 20.08 5.83
CA LYS A 152 -8.00 19.88 6.45
C LYS A 152 -8.00 18.85 7.59
N GLY A 153 -6.85 18.21 7.85
CA GLY A 153 -6.71 17.19 8.88
C GLY A 153 -7.48 15.89 8.58
N ALA A 154 -7.89 15.65 7.33
CA ALA A 154 -8.58 14.43 6.95
C ALA A 154 -7.65 13.23 6.85
N VAL A 155 -6.37 13.46 6.49
CA VAL A 155 -5.31 12.47 6.38
C VAL A 155 -4.05 13.04 7.02
N LYS A 156 -3.27 12.19 7.70
CA LYS A 156 -1.96 12.54 8.25
C LYS A 156 -0.90 11.56 7.74
N HIS A 157 0.23 12.09 7.27
CA HIS A 157 1.38 11.26 6.92
C HIS A 157 2.38 11.27 8.07
N GLU A 158 2.83 10.08 8.47
CA GLU A 158 3.83 9.91 9.52
C GLU A 158 5.00 9.07 9.01
N TYR A 159 6.18 9.39 9.52
CA TYR A 159 7.39 8.65 9.16
C TYR A 159 7.44 7.30 9.86
N ILE A 160 7.85 6.28 9.11
CA ILE A 160 8.19 4.97 9.63
C ILE A 160 9.55 4.52 9.05
N PRO A 161 10.41 3.83 9.80
CA PRO A 161 11.62 3.24 9.25
C PRO A 161 11.31 2.24 8.13
N THR A 162 12.17 2.15 7.12
CA THR A 162 11.99 1.23 5.99
C THR A 162 11.84 -0.23 6.41
N ASP A 163 12.49 -0.63 7.51
CA ASP A 163 12.35 -1.99 8.04
C ASP A 163 10.98 -2.31 8.64
N GLU A 164 10.17 -1.28 8.90
CA GLU A 164 8.80 -1.39 9.40
C GLU A 164 7.74 -1.07 8.32
N GLN A 165 8.18 -0.74 7.08
CA GLN A 165 7.27 -0.37 6.00
C GLN A 165 6.55 -1.58 5.42
N VAL A 166 5.33 -1.82 5.92
CA VAL A 166 4.51 -2.98 5.53
C VAL A 166 4.18 -2.98 4.03
N ALA A 167 4.01 -1.81 3.41
CA ALA A 167 3.69 -1.71 1.99
C ALA A 167 4.82 -2.17 1.06
N ASP A 168 6.03 -2.42 1.57
CA ASP A 168 7.16 -2.98 0.82
C ASP A 168 6.82 -4.32 0.15
N ILE A 169 6.00 -5.15 0.82
CA ILE A 169 5.55 -6.46 0.29
C ILE A 169 4.72 -6.32 -1.00
N LEU A 170 4.16 -5.13 -1.25
CA LEU A 170 3.31 -4.82 -2.40
C LEU A 170 4.07 -4.15 -3.55
N THR A 171 5.33 -3.75 -3.34
CA THR A 171 6.11 -2.97 -4.30
C THR A 171 7.35 -3.68 -4.82
N LYS A 172 7.91 -4.61 -4.07
CA LYS A 172 9.17 -5.29 -4.41
C LYS A 172 9.25 -6.72 -3.87
N ALA A 173 10.06 -7.55 -4.53
CA ALA A 173 10.40 -8.86 -4.01
C ALA A 173 11.21 -8.72 -2.71
N LEU A 174 10.85 -9.50 -1.70
CA LEU A 174 11.48 -9.45 -0.38
C LEU A 174 12.14 -10.78 -0.03
N PRO A 175 13.23 -10.79 0.75
CA PRO A 175 13.75 -11.99 1.38
C PRO A 175 12.66 -12.67 2.22
N ARG A 176 12.70 -14.02 2.28
CA ARG A 176 11.66 -14.84 2.93
C ARG A 176 11.30 -14.36 4.34
N GLY A 177 12.30 -14.06 5.17
CA GLY A 177 12.07 -13.60 6.55
C GLY A 177 11.28 -12.29 6.62
N LYS A 178 11.66 -11.31 5.77
CA LYS A 178 10.99 -10.01 5.72
C LYS A 178 9.58 -10.12 5.12
N HIS A 179 9.40 -10.99 4.11
CA HIS A 179 8.08 -11.29 3.55
C HIS A 179 7.14 -11.89 4.62
N VAL A 180 7.61 -12.87 5.40
CA VAL A 180 6.83 -13.48 6.49
C VAL A 180 6.47 -12.43 7.54
N TYR A 181 7.43 -11.61 7.97
CA TYR A 181 7.21 -10.55 8.95
C TYR A 181 6.11 -9.58 8.51
N PHE A 182 6.17 -9.06 7.27
CA PHE A 182 5.15 -8.13 6.78
C PHE A 182 3.81 -8.80 6.52
N ARG A 183 3.80 -10.03 6.03
CA ARG A 183 2.58 -10.82 5.89
C ARG A 183 1.85 -10.95 7.24
N ASP A 184 2.58 -11.28 8.30
CA ASP A 184 2.02 -11.42 9.64
C ASP A 184 1.52 -10.05 10.19
N LYS A 185 2.25 -8.96 9.89
CA LYS A 185 1.81 -7.59 10.19
C LYS A 185 0.52 -7.20 9.45
N MET A 186 0.28 -7.77 8.28
CA MET A 186 -0.99 -7.60 7.54
C MET A 186 -2.14 -8.43 8.12
N GLY A 187 -1.91 -9.24 9.16
CA GLY A 187 -2.92 -10.12 9.72
C GLY A 187 -3.22 -11.36 8.88
N VAL A 188 -2.31 -11.71 7.94
CA VAL A 188 -2.42 -12.92 7.12
C VAL A 188 -1.72 -14.06 7.84
N VAL A 189 -2.50 -14.93 8.46
CA VAL A 189 -2.03 -16.03 9.32
C VAL A 189 -2.41 -17.37 8.75
N ARG A 190 -1.67 -18.41 9.15
CA ARG A 190 -1.99 -19.78 8.76
C ARG A 190 -3.14 -20.32 9.59
N ASN A 191 -4.20 -20.80 8.93
CA ASN A 191 -5.33 -21.42 9.59
C ASN A 191 -5.08 -22.91 9.81
N THR A 192 -4.81 -23.29 11.05
CA THR A 192 -4.51 -24.67 11.44
C THR A 192 -5.71 -25.62 11.28
N PHE A 193 -6.93 -25.10 11.20
CA PHE A 193 -8.14 -25.92 10.94
C PHE A 193 -8.26 -26.30 9.46
N LEU A 194 -7.81 -25.44 8.53
CA LEU A 194 -7.81 -25.75 7.09
C LEU A 194 -6.66 -26.67 6.71
N SER A 195 -5.51 -26.56 7.34
CA SER A 195 -4.34 -27.39 7.06
C SER A 195 -4.53 -28.89 7.44
N LYS A 196 -5.55 -29.22 8.23
CA LYS A 196 -5.88 -30.61 8.62
C LYS A 196 -6.85 -31.33 7.66
N ARG A 197 -7.33 -30.65 6.61
CA ARG A 197 -8.28 -31.24 5.64
C ARG A 197 -7.61 -31.95 4.45
N GLU A 198 -6.29 -31.95 4.40
CA GLU A 198 -5.50 -32.62 3.32
C GLU A 198 -4.86 -33.94 3.80
N CYS A 199 -5.58 -34.73 4.61
CA CYS A 199 -5.21 -36.12 4.92
C CYS A 199 -6.33 -37.05 4.50
#